data_dfd6ac41f8d2a20c9962fc200ccc0688
#
_entry.id   dfd6ac41f8d2a20c9962fc200ccc0688
#
_cell.length_a   1.000
_cell.length_b   1.000
_cell.length_c   1.000
_cell.angle_alpha   90.00
_cell.angle_beta   90.00
_cell.angle_gamma   90.00
#
_symmetry.space_group_name_H-M   'P 1'
#
loop_
_entity.id
_entity.type
_entity.pdbx_description
1 polymer ?
#
loop_
_entity_poly.entity_id
_entity_poly.type
_entity_poly.pdbx_seq_one_letter_code
_entity_poly.pdbx_strand_id
1 'polypeptide(L)'
;DVCSSDLGGVVNIVTRGMREQGVKTYADIGYGSYNTLQTEATNRIRKGRFTSVVSGSYNRTDGHRADMGFEQYGGYAKLGYEISQAWNVRADVNVTHFNASQPGTVTNPMADADQRITRGMTSLSVENNYGRTSGALSLFYNWGRHRINDGYTVDPNDTNNPKDYRFNSRDDMMGVSWYQSARLFRGNRLTVGADYYRFGGEAWNRYVEGDRKGERSDIADKSQDEVAGYVDFRQDIGAG
;
A
#
# COMPACT_ATOMS: atom_id res chain seq x y z
N ASP A 1 -10.63 4.56 15.23
CA ASP A 1 -9.83 3.36 14.95
C ASP A 1 -9.81 2.49 16.20
N VAL A 2 -10.56 1.42 16.18
CA VAL A 2 -10.47 0.37 17.18
C VAL A 2 -10.13 -0.90 16.43
N CYS A 3 -8.83 -1.16 16.26
CA CYS A 3 -8.36 -2.47 15.91
C CYS A 3 -8.14 -3.25 17.18
N SER A 4 -8.85 -4.34 17.38
CA SER A 4 -8.70 -5.22 18.55
C SER A 4 -7.36 -5.96 18.60
N SER A 5 -6.52 -5.77 17.59
CA SER A 5 -5.18 -6.37 17.44
C SER A 5 -4.01 -5.39 17.59
N ASP A 6 -4.26 -4.12 17.93
CA ASP A 6 -3.22 -3.10 18.05
C ASP A 6 -2.42 -3.26 19.35
N LEU A 7 -1.39 -4.07 19.28
CA LEU A 7 -0.43 -4.23 20.37
C LEU A 7 0.67 -3.15 20.40
N GLY A 8 0.75 -2.28 19.42
CA GLY A 8 1.87 -1.34 19.23
C GLY A 8 1.50 0.11 18.87
N GLY A 9 0.25 0.39 18.54
CA GLY A 9 -0.20 1.72 18.13
C GLY A 9 -0.57 1.82 16.64
N VAL A 10 -1.20 2.94 16.28
CA VAL A 10 -1.67 3.24 14.92
C VAL A 10 -0.91 4.44 14.36
N VAL A 11 -0.40 4.32 13.16
CA VAL A 11 0.15 5.43 12.38
C VAL A 11 -0.87 5.86 11.33
N ASN A 12 -1.43 7.05 11.49
CA ASN A 12 -2.37 7.62 10.52
C ASN A 12 -1.65 8.60 9.59
N ILE A 13 -1.52 8.23 8.30
CA ILE A 13 -0.90 9.08 7.28
C ILE A 13 -1.99 9.84 6.53
N VAL A 14 -2.04 11.16 6.72
CA VAL A 14 -2.99 12.04 6.04
C VAL A 14 -2.30 12.75 4.88
N THR A 15 -2.67 12.43 3.65
CA THR A 15 -2.15 13.11 2.46
C THR A 15 -2.78 14.49 2.31
N ARG A 16 -1.96 15.52 2.14
CA ARG A 16 -2.43 16.89 1.96
C ARG A 16 -2.96 17.10 0.53
N GLY A 17 -4.22 17.48 0.41
CA GLY A 17 -4.79 17.99 -0.83
C GLY A 17 -4.44 19.46 -1.07
N MET A 18 -4.74 19.96 -2.28
CA MET A 18 -4.63 21.38 -2.60
C MET A 18 -5.83 22.15 -2.04
N ARG A 19 -5.60 23.17 -1.21
CA ARG A 19 -6.65 24.02 -0.60
C ARG A 19 -7.04 25.18 -1.49
N GLU A 20 -6.09 25.77 -2.21
CA GLU A 20 -6.27 26.91 -3.10
C GLU A 20 -6.63 26.48 -4.51
N GLN A 21 -7.44 27.29 -5.21
CA GLN A 21 -7.75 27.09 -6.63
C GLN A 21 -6.50 27.23 -7.48
N GLY A 22 -6.37 26.40 -8.50
CA GLY A 22 -5.27 26.46 -9.45
C GLY A 22 -4.62 25.10 -9.74
N VAL A 23 -3.43 25.16 -10.33
CA VAL A 23 -2.60 24.01 -10.68
C VAL A 23 -1.22 24.22 -10.11
N LYS A 24 -0.66 23.21 -9.46
CA LYS A 24 0.72 23.21 -8.97
C LYS A 24 1.40 21.94 -9.47
N THR A 25 2.50 22.09 -10.17
CA THR A 25 3.35 20.98 -10.61
C THR A 25 4.69 21.06 -9.90
N TYR A 26 5.14 19.94 -9.43
CA TYR A 26 6.44 19.76 -8.79
C TYR A 26 7.17 18.62 -9.51
N ALA A 27 8.47 18.79 -9.74
CA ALA A 27 9.32 17.73 -10.26
C ALA A 27 10.66 17.78 -9.54
N ASP A 28 11.21 16.63 -9.24
CA ASP A 28 12.51 16.45 -8.62
C ASP A 28 13.31 15.40 -9.40
N ILE A 29 14.60 15.64 -9.61
CA ILE A 29 15.52 14.71 -10.25
C ILE A 29 16.82 14.76 -9.49
N GLY A 30 17.23 13.62 -8.94
CA GLY A 30 18.50 13.41 -8.26
C GLY A 30 19.34 12.36 -8.97
N TYR A 31 20.64 12.64 -9.11
CA TYR A 31 21.59 11.65 -9.62
C TYR A 31 22.83 11.58 -8.70
N GLY A 32 23.30 10.37 -8.41
CA GLY A 32 24.36 10.13 -7.45
C GLY A 32 25.25 8.94 -7.78
N SER A 33 26.10 8.58 -6.83
CA SER A 33 27.01 7.44 -6.95
C SER A 33 26.27 6.14 -7.28
N TYR A 34 26.99 5.19 -7.87
CA TYR A 34 26.46 3.87 -8.24
C TYR A 34 25.31 3.96 -9.24
N ASN A 35 25.34 4.93 -10.16
CA ASN A 35 24.29 5.17 -11.14
C ASN A 35 22.91 5.36 -10.50
N THR A 36 22.88 5.91 -9.29
CA THR A 36 21.64 6.16 -8.58
C THR A 36 20.89 7.32 -9.22
N LEU A 37 19.69 7.05 -9.70
CA LEU A 37 18.76 8.04 -10.25
C LEU A 37 17.48 8.01 -9.43
N GLN A 38 17.04 9.17 -9.00
CA GLN A 38 15.75 9.37 -8.33
C GLN A 38 14.96 10.41 -9.08
N THR A 39 13.73 10.09 -9.43
CA THR A 39 12.85 11.04 -10.12
C THR A 39 11.47 10.98 -9.54
N GLU A 40 10.86 12.14 -9.38
CA GLU A 40 9.46 12.28 -8.99
C GLU A 40 8.83 13.46 -9.73
N ALA A 41 7.60 13.28 -10.18
CA ALA A 41 6.77 14.38 -10.67
C ALA A 41 5.38 14.28 -10.04
N THR A 42 4.89 15.40 -9.52
CA THR A 42 3.57 15.51 -8.90
C THR A 42 2.82 16.70 -9.48
N ASN A 43 1.62 16.46 -9.96
CA ASN A 43 0.67 17.50 -10.38
C ASN A 43 -0.50 17.54 -9.39
N ARG A 44 -0.89 18.74 -8.97
CA ARG A 44 -2.03 19.00 -8.08
C ARG A 44 -2.93 20.02 -8.71
N ILE A 45 -4.21 19.72 -8.75
CA ILE A 45 -5.24 20.59 -9.32
C ILE A 45 -6.35 20.79 -8.30
N ARG A 46 -6.82 22.01 -8.18
CA ARG A 46 -8.13 22.35 -7.61
C ARG A 46 -8.88 23.28 -8.56
N LYS A 47 -10.04 22.84 -9.05
CA LYS A 47 -10.91 23.62 -9.91
C LYS A 47 -12.36 23.48 -9.44
N GLY A 48 -12.88 24.56 -8.85
CA GLY A 48 -14.22 24.52 -8.24
C GLY A 48 -14.29 23.45 -7.14
N ARG A 49 -15.18 22.50 -7.32
CA ARG A 49 -15.43 21.36 -6.41
C ARG A 49 -14.54 20.15 -6.65
N PHE A 50 -13.72 20.18 -7.72
CA PHE A 50 -12.86 19.08 -8.09
C PHE A 50 -11.44 19.29 -7.57
N THR A 51 -10.84 18.22 -7.05
CA THR A 51 -9.42 18.16 -6.66
C THR A 51 -8.77 16.93 -7.25
N SER A 52 -7.54 17.05 -7.67
CA SER A 52 -6.71 15.90 -8.05
C SER A 52 -5.27 16.05 -7.59
N VAL A 53 -4.66 14.93 -7.29
CA VAL A 53 -3.21 14.78 -7.10
C VAL A 53 -2.80 13.58 -7.93
N VAL A 54 -1.86 13.76 -8.85
CA VAL A 54 -1.28 12.68 -9.64
C VAL A 54 0.22 12.77 -9.52
N SER A 55 0.87 11.67 -9.14
CA SER A 55 2.32 11.59 -9.09
C SER A 55 2.84 10.30 -9.72
N GLY A 56 4.05 10.39 -10.27
CA GLY A 56 4.83 9.28 -10.77
C GLY A 56 6.26 9.39 -10.29
N SER A 57 6.88 8.27 -10.01
CA SER A 57 8.28 8.19 -9.60
C SER A 57 9.00 7.04 -10.28
N TYR A 58 10.28 7.25 -10.51
CA TYR A 58 11.21 6.22 -10.96
C TYR A 58 12.51 6.36 -10.20
N ASN A 59 12.97 5.25 -9.60
CA ASN A 59 14.19 5.19 -8.83
C ASN A 59 15.00 3.97 -9.28
N ARG A 60 16.31 4.14 -9.40
CA ARG A 60 17.23 3.04 -9.66
C ARG A 60 18.57 3.25 -9.00
N THR A 61 19.30 2.18 -8.77
CA THR A 61 20.72 2.18 -8.39
C THR A 61 21.36 0.86 -8.78
N ASP A 62 22.63 0.88 -9.14
CA ASP A 62 23.42 -0.35 -9.36
C ASP A 62 23.94 -0.92 -8.03
N GLY A 63 23.87 -0.11 -6.93
CA GLY A 63 24.37 -0.50 -5.62
C GLY A 63 25.90 -0.35 -5.48
N HIS A 64 26.39 -0.45 -4.26
CA HIS A 64 27.81 -0.25 -3.95
C HIS A 64 28.68 -1.49 -4.14
N ARG A 65 28.08 -2.62 -4.53
CA ARG A 65 28.79 -3.87 -4.88
C ARG A 65 28.02 -4.62 -5.97
N ALA A 66 28.64 -5.67 -6.54
CA ALA A 66 27.99 -6.50 -7.56
C ALA A 66 26.65 -7.09 -7.06
N ASP A 67 25.72 -7.27 -7.97
CA ASP A 67 24.40 -7.87 -7.74
C ASP A 67 23.54 -7.15 -6.67
N MET A 68 23.72 -5.84 -6.50
CA MET A 68 22.90 -4.98 -5.63
C MET A 68 21.96 -4.06 -6.37
N GLY A 69 21.64 -4.36 -7.62
CA GLY A 69 20.75 -3.54 -8.43
C GLY A 69 19.34 -3.41 -7.80
N PHE A 70 18.80 -2.21 -7.87
CA PHE A 70 17.44 -1.90 -7.48
C PHE A 70 16.80 -0.98 -8.51
N GLU A 71 15.56 -1.25 -8.85
CA GLU A 71 14.75 -0.43 -9.74
C GLU A 71 13.31 -0.39 -9.24
N GLN A 72 12.71 0.80 -9.22
CA GLN A 72 11.34 1.00 -8.72
C GLN A 72 10.57 1.98 -9.59
N TYR A 73 9.32 1.65 -9.86
CA TYR A 73 8.32 2.50 -10.49
C TYR A 73 7.18 2.75 -9.50
N GLY A 74 6.78 3.99 -9.34
CA GLY A 74 5.67 4.38 -8.50
C GLY A 74 4.63 5.21 -9.24
N GLY A 75 3.36 4.94 -9.01
CA GLY A 75 2.25 5.75 -9.53
C GLY A 75 1.20 5.97 -8.46
N TYR A 76 0.76 7.21 -8.29
CA TYR A 76 -0.28 7.59 -7.35
C TYR A 76 -1.26 8.56 -8.00
N ALA A 77 -2.54 8.32 -7.80
CA ALA A 77 -3.59 9.27 -8.16
C ALA A 77 -4.62 9.37 -7.03
N LYS A 78 -5.02 10.58 -6.70
CA LYS A 78 -6.11 10.89 -5.78
C LYS A 78 -7.04 11.90 -6.41
N LEU A 79 -8.32 11.58 -6.42
CA LEU A 79 -9.38 12.41 -6.94
C LEU A 79 -10.34 12.75 -5.80
N GLY A 80 -10.83 13.97 -5.77
CA GLY A 80 -11.84 14.41 -4.80
C GLY A 80 -12.89 15.28 -5.49
N TYR A 81 -14.12 15.13 -5.06
CA TYR A 81 -15.23 15.94 -5.54
C TYR A 81 -16.19 16.32 -4.41
N GLU A 82 -16.37 17.60 -4.22
CA GLU A 82 -17.34 18.18 -3.26
C GLU A 82 -18.75 18.16 -3.88
N ILE A 83 -19.52 17.09 -3.64
CA ILE A 83 -20.89 16.94 -4.16
C ILE A 83 -21.76 18.11 -3.66
N SER A 84 -21.63 18.44 -2.37
CA SER A 84 -22.28 19.55 -1.72
C SER A 84 -21.42 20.11 -0.57
N GLN A 85 -21.90 21.10 0.17
CA GLN A 85 -21.23 21.58 1.39
C GLN A 85 -21.11 20.51 2.48
N ALA A 86 -22.03 19.53 2.47
CA ALA A 86 -22.09 18.47 3.46
C ALA A 86 -21.53 17.12 2.95
N TRP A 87 -21.36 16.93 1.66
CA TRP A 87 -20.97 15.65 1.07
C TRP A 87 -19.72 15.75 0.21
N ASN A 88 -18.78 14.86 0.42
CA ASN A 88 -17.54 14.75 -0.29
C ASN A 88 -17.27 13.30 -0.70
N VAL A 89 -16.78 13.10 -1.91
CA VAL A 89 -16.33 11.79 -2.41
C VAL A 89 -14.84 11.87 -2.74
N ARG A 90 -14.11 10.82 -2.40
CA ARG A 90 -12.68 10.67 -2.72
C ARG A 90 -12.40 9.28 -3.23
N ALA A 91 -11.54 9.21 -4.22
CA ALA A 91 -10.98 7.97 -4.71
C ALA A 91 -9.47 8.11 -4.83
N ASP A 92 -8.73 7.07 -4.49
CA ASP A 92 -7.30 7.03 -4.68
C ASP A 92 -6.82 5.66 -5.15
N VAL A 93 -5.70 5.67 -5.85
CA VAL A 93 -4.97 4.50 -6.29
C VAL A 93 -3.49 4.74 -6.12
N ASN A 94 -2.79 3.74 -5.62
CA ASN A 94 -1.34 3.71 -5.53
C ASN A 94 -0.85 2.37 -6.07
N VAL A 95 0.15 2.39 -6.95
CA VAL A 95 0.80 1.19 -7.48
C VAL A 95 2.30 1.39 -7.42
N THR A 96 3.00 0.41 -6.87
CA THR A 96 4.45 0.38 -6.85
C THR A 96 4.92 -0.97 -7.40
N HIS A 97 5.86 -0.91 -8.32
CA HIS A 97 6.58 -2.09 -8.82
C HIS A 97 8.06 -1.91 -8.58
N PHE A 98 8.74 -2.93 -8.08
CA PHE A 98 10.17 -2.92 -7.97
C PHE A 98 10.81 -4.26 -8.29
N ASN A 99 12.04 -4.18 -8.79
CA ASN A 99 12.98 -5.27 -8.96
C ASN A 99 14.16 -5.00 -8.05
N ALA A 100 14.57 -5.98 -7.28
CA ALA A 100 15.70 -5.87 -6.38
C ALA A 100 16.55 -7.15 -6.44
N SER A 101 17.85 -7.00 -6.61
CA SER A 101 18.79 -8.07 -6.45
C SER A 101 19.08 -8.32 -4.96
N GLN A 102 19.37 -9.55 -4.59
CA GLN A 102 19.64 -9.99 -3.22
C GLN A 102 21.01 -10.65 -3.12
N PRO A 103 22.11 -9.88 -3.10
CA PRO A 103 23.46 -10.42 -3.19
C PRO A 103 23.95 -11.16 -1.93
N GLY A 104 23.09 -11.38 -0.94
CA GLY A 104 23.50 -11.96 0.34
C GLY A 104 24.45 -11.07 1.13
N THR A 105 25.14 -11.62 2.11
CA THR A 105 26.19 -10.91 2.88
C THR A 105 27.54 -10.95 2.18
N VAL A 106 28.49 -10.12 2.64
CA VAL A 106 29.87 -10.16 2.10
C VAL A 106 30.55 -11.49 2.38
N THR A 107 30.24 -12.10 3.53
CA THR A 107 30.79 -13.38 3.96
C THR A 107 30.04 -14.60 3.41
N ASN A 108 28.82 -14.39 2.94
CA ASN A 108 28.01 -15.43 2.28
C ASN A 108 27.27 -14.80 1.08
N PRO A 109 27.97 -14.57 -0.04
CA PRO A 109 27.37 -13.97 -1.21
C PRO A 109 26.41 -14.94 -1.89
N MET A 110 25.30 -14.36 -2.40
CA MET A 110 24.30 -15.07 -3.18
C MET A 110 24.41 -14.68 -4.66
N ALA A 111 24.34 -15.65 -5.54
CA ALA A 111 24.26 -15.43 -6.98
C ALA A 111 22.83 -15.69 -7.48
N ASP A 112 22.45 -15.00 -8.55
CA ASP A 112 21.16 -15.13 -9.25
C ASP A 112 19.94 -15.00 -8.29
N ALA A 113 20.09 -14.23 -7.22
CA ALA A 113 19.01 -13.96 -6.27
C ALA A 113 18.34 -12.63 -6.61
N ASP A 114 17.06 -12.65 -6.92
CA ASP A 114 16.27 -11.47 -7.25
C ASP A 114 14.82 -11.59 -6.76
N GLN A 115 14.20 -10.43 -6.59
CA GLN A 115 12.76 -10.34 -6.32
C GLN A 115 12.10 -9.28 -7.20
N ARG A 116 10.92 -9.59 -7.69
CA ARG A 116 10.05 -8.70 -8.43
C ARG A 116 8.71 -8.61 -7.72
N ILE A 117 8.41 -7.43 -7.24
CA ILE A 117 7.24 -7.21 -6.41
C ILE A 117 6.40 -6.08 -6.99
N THR A 118 5.10 -6.31 -7.08
CA THR A 118 4.11 -5.29 -7.39
C THR A 118 3.13 -5.21 -6.24
N ARG A 119 2.96 -4.02 -5.68
CA ARG A 119 1.95 -3.73 -4.65
C ARG A 119 1.04 -2.65 -5.17
N GLY A 120 -0.24 -2.81 -4.91
CA GLY A 120 -1.22 -1.80 -5.25
C GLY A 120 -2.25 -1.63 -4.15
N MET A 121 -2.81 -0.45 -4.06
CA MET A 121 -3.98 -0.17 -3.24
C MET A 121 -4.91 0.80 -3.97
N THR A 122 -6.19 0.65 -3.73
CA THR A 122 -7.21 1.62 -4.15
C THR A 122 -8.22 1.81 -3.05
N SER A 123 -8.76 3.01 -2.94
CA SER A 123 -9.86 3.30 -2.03
C SER A 123 -10.90 4.22 -2.66
N LEU A 124 -12.12 4.10 -2.17
CA LEU A 124 -13.22 5.00 -2.44
C LEU A 124 -13.88 5.35 -1.12
N SER A 125 -14.03 6.62 -0.82
CA SER A 125 -14.70 7.07 0.39
C SER A 125 -15.74 8.16 0.10
N VAL A 126 -16.87 8.05 0.77
CA VAL A 126 -17.94 9.03 0.77
C VAL A 126 -18.10 9.54 2.18
N GLU A 127 -17.93 10.84 2.37
CA GLU A 127 -17.94 11.49 3.67
C GLU A 127 -19.13 12.44 3.76
N ASN A 128 -19.76 12.52 4.92
CA ASN A 128 -20.76 13.53 5.23
C ASN A 128 -20.37 14.36 6.46
N ASN A 129 -20.79 15.65 6.46
CA ASN A 129 -20.59 16.55 7.59
C ASN A 129 -21.70 17.61 7.63
N TYR A 130 -22.62 17.44 8.57
CA TYR A 130 -23.74 18.36 8.83
C TYR A 130 -23.52 19.21 10.09
N GLY A 131 -22.28 19.33 10.56
CA GLY A 131 -21.93 20.07 11.77
C GLY A 131 -22.21 19.29 13.06
N ARG A 132 -23.43 18.85 13.31
CA ARG A 132 -23.80 18.00 14.45
C ARG A 132 -23.59 16.53 14.20
N THR A 133 -23.65 16.10 12.95
CA THR A 133 -23.42 14.72 12.54
C THR A 133 -22.36 14.66 11.45
N SER A 134 -21.48 13.68 11.53
CA SER A 134 -20.45 13.43 10.49
C SER A 134 -20.15 11.95 10.42
N GLY A 135 -19.83 11.47 9.24
CA GLY A 135 -19.51 10.08 9.04
C GLY A 135 -18.81 9.82 7.71
N ALA A 136 -18.40 8.58 7.52
CA ALA A 136 -17.83 8.11 6.27
C ALA A 136 -18.19 6.66 6.00
N LEU A 137 -18.31 6.34 4.72
CA LEU A 137 -18.27 4.99 4.19
C LEU A 137 -17.03 4.90 3.31
N SER A 138 -16.16 3.94 3.60
CA SER A 138 -14.93 3.70 2.86
C SER A 138 -14.88 2.27 2.35
N LEU A 139 -14.50 2.12 1.09
CA LEU A 139 -14.21 0.85 0.44
C LEU A 139 -12.72 0.85 0.09
N PHE A 140 -12.03 -0.26 0.25
CA PHE A 140 -10.65 -0.38 -0.18
C PHE A 140 -10.32 -1.77 -0.70
N TYR A 141 -9.30 -1.81 -1.54
CA TYR A 141 -8.72 -3.04 -2.06
C TYR A 141 -7.21 -2.88 -2.18
N ASN A 142 -6.48 -3.74 -1.49
CA ASN A 142 -5.04 -3.84 -1.54
C ASN A 142 -4.65 -5.17 -2.19
N TRP A 143 -3.60 -5.17 -3.00
CA TRP A 143 -3.10 -6.40 -3.61
C TRP A 143 -1.58 -6.42 -3.68
N GLY A 144 -1.03 -7.62 -3.68
CA GLY A 144 0.38 -7.88 -3.87
C GLY A 144 0.61 -9.03 -4.83
N ARG A 145 1.68 -8.92 -5.60
CA ARG A 145 2.23 -10.01 -6.42
C ARG A 145 3.72 -10.06 -6.21
N HIS A 146 4.24 -11.22 -5.85
CA HIS A 146 5.64 -11.44 -5.57
C HIS A 146 6.15 -12.58 -6.46
N ARG A 147 7.31 -12.37 -7.04
CA ARG A 147 8.11 -13.40 -7.68
C ARG A 147 9.51 -13.31 -7.11
N ILE A 148 9.96 -14.38 -6.48
CA ILE A 148 11.24 -14.45 -5.79
C ILE A 148 12.06 -15.59 -6.39
N ASN A 149 13.29 -15.26 -6.74
CA ASN A 149 14.35 -16.19 -7.02
C ASN A 149 15.30 -16.18 -5.83
N ASP A 150 15.34 -17.26 -5.08
CA ASP A 150 16.19 -17.36 -3.88
C ASP A 150 17.68 -17.42 -4.22
N GLY A 151 18.04 -17.66 -5.50
CA GLY A 151 19.43 -17.81 -5.90
C GLY A 151 20.12 -19.04 -5.29
N TYR A 152 21.44 -18.95 -5.21
CA TYR A 152 22.29 -19.97 -4.61
C TYR A 152 23.52 -19.34 -3.97
N THR A 153 24.12 -20.01 -2.99
CA THR A 153 25.35 -19.56 -2.36
C THR A 153 26.55 -19.80 -3.29
N VAL A 154 27.54 -18.91 -3.21
CA VAL A 154 28.78 -19.02 -4.01
C VAL A 154 29.89 -19.77 -3.25
N ASP A 155 29.62 -20.21 -2.01
CA ASP A 155 30.55 -20.99 -1.22
C ASP A 155 30.80 -22.35 -1.91
N PRO A 156 32.07 -22.69 -2.27
CA PRO A 156 32.40 -23.96 -2.90
C PRO A 156 32.12 -25.19 -2.01
N ASN A 157 31.95 -25.01 -0.72
CA ASN A 157 31.59 -26.07 0.22
C ASN A 157 30.08 -26.24 0.40
N ASP A 158 29.28 -25.33 -0.14
CA ASP A 158 27.81 -25.40 -0.11
C ASP A 158 27.32 -26.08 -1.39
N THR A 159 26.61 -27.18 -1.23
CA THR A 159 26.01 -27.94 -2.34
C THR A 159 24.63 -27.39 -2.78
N ASN A 160 24.25 -26.20 -2.34
CA ASN A 160 23.02 -25.55 -2.77
C ASN A 160 23.10 -25.19 -4.25
N ASN A 161 22.59 -26.05 -5.09
CA ASN A 161 22.43 -25.80 -6.52
C ASN A 161 21.33 -24.76 -6.77
N PRO A 162 21.39 -24.04 -7.91
CA PRO A 162 20.29 -23.21 -8.35
C PRO A 162 18.97 -23.99 -8.32
N LYS A 163 17.94 -23.39 -7.75
CA LYS A 163 16.63 -24.02 -7.73
C LYS A 163 16.00 -23.96 -9.13
N ASP A 164 15.43 -25.08 -9.55
CA ASP A 164 14.72 -25.21 -10.84
C ASP A 164 13.35 -24.54 -10.85
N TYR A 165 12.96 -23.87 -9.77
CA TYR A 165 11.69 -23.17 -9.61
C TYR A 165 11.89 -21.72 -9.13
N ARG A 166 10.83 -20.94 -9.28
CA ARG A 166 10.68 -19.60 -8.71
C ARG A 166 9.48 -19.57 -7.79
N PHE A 167 9.66 -19.02 -6.60
CA PHE A 167 8.57 -18.78 -5.67
C PHE A 167 7.71 -17.65 -6.19
N ASN A 168 6.39 -17.84 -6.12
CA ASN A 168 5.40 -16.83 -6.46
C ASN A 168 4.38 -16.76 -5.34
N SER A 169 3.90 -15.56 -5.06
CA SER A 169 2.75 -15.38 -4.19
C SER A 169 1.89 -14.21 -4.66
N ARG A 170 0.63 -14.30 -4.28
CA ARG A 170 -0.35 -13.24 -4.42
C ARG A 170 -1.08 -13.10 -3.11
N ASP A 171 -1.23 -11.87 -2.64
CA ASP A 171 -2.06 -11.53 -1.51
C ASP A 171 -3.04 -10.41 -1.89
N ASP A 172 -4.19 -10.44 -1.28
CA ASP A 172 -5.17 -9.38 -1.39
C ASP A 172 -5.91 -9.15 -0.07
N MET A 173 -6.36 -7.92 0.11
CA MET A 173 -7.19 -7.49 1.22
C MET A 173 -8.23 -6.51 0.70
N MET A 174 -9.50 -6.79 0.93
CA MET A 174 -10.57 -5.85 0.66
C MET A 174 -11.35 -5.57 1.94
N GLY A 175 -11.95 -4.40 2.00
CA GLY A 175 -12.79 -4.08 3.13
C GLY A 175 -13.76 -2.94 2.89
N VAL A 176 -14.73 -2.91 3.79
CA VAL A 176 -15.73 -1.86 3.93
C VAL A 176 -15.66 -1.37 5.36
N SER A 177 -15.52 -0.08 5.55
CA SER A 177 -15.55 0.58 6.86
C SER A 177 -16.59 1.68 6.85
N TRP A 178 -17.47 1.68 7.83
CA TRP A 178 -18.48 2.69 7.99
C TRP A 178 -18.51 3.21 9.42
N TYR A 179 -18.63 4.52 9.57
CA TYR A 179 -18.94 5.11 10.85
C TYR A 179 -19.87 6.30 10.71
N GLN A 180 -20.64 6.58 11.76
CA GLN A 180 -21.43 7.80 11.92
C GLN A 180 -21.28 8.34 13.34
N SER A 181 -20.89 9.59 13.45
CA SER A 181 -20.80 10.35 14.70
C SER A 181 -21.94 11.35 14.81
N ALA A 182 -22.46 11.53 16.00
CA ALA A 182 -23.47 12.54 16.31
C ALA A 182 -23.16 13.24 17.64
N ARG A 183 -23.44 14.55 17.69
CA ARG A 183 -23.48 15.33 18.93
C ARG A 183 -24.94 15.43 19.38
N LEU A 184 -25.33 14.60 20.35
CA LEU A 184 -26.72 14.51 20.82
C LEU A 184 -27.05 15.70 21.74
N PHE A 185 -26.12 16.11 22.59
CA PHE A 185 -26.22 17.25 23.50
C PHE A 185 -24.87 17.95 23.69
N ARG A 186 -24.82 19.01 24.48
CA ARG A 186 -23.59 19.82 24.67
C ARG A 186 -22.46 18.99 25.30
N GLY A 187 -21.26 19.07 24.71
CA GLY A 187 -20.09 18.34 25.17
C GLY A 187 -20.07 16.85 24.84
N ASN A 188 -21.13 16.33 24.20
CA ASN A 188 -21.25 14.92 23.87
C ASN A 188 -20.81 14.62 22.43
N ARG A 189 -20.25 13.43 22.22
CA ARG A 189 -20.08 12.78 20.93
C ARG A 189 -20.33 11.28 21.06
N LEU A 190 -21.29 10.79 20.32
CA LEU A 190 -21.53 9.35 20.12
C LEU A 190 -21.07 8.99 18.70
N THR A 191 -20.25 7.94 18.58
CA THR A 191 -19.84 7.37 17.30
C THR A 191 -20.22 5.89 17.30
N VAL A 192 -20.85 5.45 16.21
CA VAL A 192 -21.11 4.04 15.94
C VAL A 192 -20.42 3.68 14.62
N GLY A 193 -19.94 2.46 14.50
CA GLY A 193 -19.31 2.00 13.27
C GLY A 193 -19.30 0.50 13.14
N ALA A 194 -19.05 0.06 11.92
CA ALA A 194 -18.92 -1.33 11.54
C ALA A 194 -17.88 -1.49 10.43
N ASP A 195 -17.11 -2.55 10.51
CA ASP A 195 -16.06 -2.89 9.57
C ASP A 195 -16.23 -4.32 9.10
N TYR A 196 -15.92 -4.56 7.83
CA TYR A 196 -15.77 -5.87 7.23
C TYR A 196 -14.48 -5.92 6.45
N TYR A 197 -13.66 -6.94 6.69
CA TYR A 197 -12.42 -7.20 5.98
C TYR A 197 -12.39 -8.63 5.49
N ARG A 198 -11.82 -8.82 4.30
CA ARG A 198 -11.45 -10.12 3.78
C ARG A 198 -9.98 -10.08 3.39
N PHE A 199 -9.23 -11.04 3.89
CA PHE A 199 -7.82 -11.27 3.57
C PHE A 199 -7.70 -12.55 2.75
N GLY A 200 -6.90 -12.52 1.70
CA GLY A 200 -6.62 -13.69 0.89
C GLY A 200 -5.15 -13.77 0.52
N GLY A 201 -4.66 -14.97 0.30
CA GLY A 201 -3.31 -15.17 -0.18
C GLY A 201 -3.07 -16.57 -0.69
N GLU A 202 -2.35 -16.66 -1.78
CA GLU A 202 -1.88 -17.91 -2.37
C GLU A 202 -0.38 -17.85 -2.60
N ALA A 203 0.28 -18.99 -2.47
CA ALA A 203 1.71 -19.16 -2.73
C ALA A 203 1.96 -20.45 -3.50
N TRP A 204 2.85 -20.40 -4.47
CA TRP A 204 3.19 -21.54 -5.30
C TRP A 204 4.62 -21.43 -5.84
N ASN A 205 5.20 -22.58 -6.17
CA ASN A 205 6.40 -22.66 -6.99
C ASN A 205 6.02 -22.85 -8.46
N ARG A 206 6.74 -22.19 -9.35
CA ARG A 206 6.69 -22.41 -10.78
C ARG A 206 8.05 -22.89 -11.27
N TYR A 207 8.07 -24.08 -11.84
CA TYR A 207 9.29 -24.67 -12.37
C TYR A 207 9.72 -23.97 -13.67
N VAL A 208 10.98 -23.64 -13.78
CA VAL A 208 11.57 -22.91 -14.91
C VAL A 208 12.52 -23.75 -15.75
N GLU A 209 12.97 -24.89 -15.20
CA GLU A 209 13.93 -25.80 -15.83
C GLU A 209 13.53 -27.27 -15.57
N GLY A 210 14.23 -28.23 -16.23
CA GLY A 210 14.03 -29.65 -16.07
C GLY A 210 12.73 -30.17 -16.67
N ASP A 211 12.41 -31.44 -16.35
CA ASP A 211 11.22 -32.15 -16.88
C ASP A 211 9.91 -31.54 -16.44
N ARG A 212 9.93 -30.81 -15.33
CA ARG A 212 8.76 -30.14 -14.76
C ARG A 212 8.59 -28.68 -15.23
N LYS A 213 9.38 -28.24 -16.20
CA LYS A 213 9.30 -26.87 -16.71
C LYS A 213 7.86 -26.45 -17.08
N GLY A 214 7.42 -25.34 -16.50
CA GLY A 214 6.07 -24.80 -16.71
C GLY A 214 5.03 -25.32 -15.71
N GLU A 215 5.31 -26.34 -14.93
CA GLU A 215 4.41 -26.83 -13.89
C GLU A 215 4.31 -25.83 -12.72
N ARG A 216 3.13 -25.82 -12.11
CA ARG A 216 2.84 -25.10 -10.87
C ARG A 216 2.68 -26.09 -9.73
N SER A 217 3.35 -25.84 -8.61
CA SER A 217 3.20 -26.60 -7.37
C SER A 217 2.70 -25.64 -6.28
N ASP A 218 1.45 -25.83 -5.86
CA ASP A 218 0.82 -24.99 -4.86
C ASP A 218 1.39 -25.29 -3.47
N ILE A 219 1.61 -24.22 -2.68
CA ILE A 219 2.14 -24.28 -1.31
C ILE A 219 1.05 -23.92 -0.32
N ALA A 220 0.31 -22.84 -0.57
CA ALA A 220 -0.76 -22.36 0.28
C ALA A 220 -1.80 -21.59 -0.53
N ASP A 221 -3.05 -21.72 -0.10
CA ASP A 221 -4.19 -20.89 -0.54
C ASP A 221 -5.11 -20.75 0.67
N LYS A 222 -5.21 -19.53 1.20
CA LYS A 222 -5.99 -19.26 2.41
C LYS A 222 -6.69 -17.92 2.31
N SER A 223 -7.87 -17.86 2.91
CA SER A 223 -8.62 -16.61 3.09
C SER A 223 -9.29 -16.58 4.46
N GLN A 224 -9.53 -15.38 4.96
CA GLN A 224 -10.19 -15.14 6.22
C GLN A 224 -11.08 -13.91 6.08
N ASP A 225 -12.25 -13.97 6.70
CA ASP A 225 -13.18 -12.86 6.84
C ASP A 225 -13.17 -12.36 8.28
N GLU A 226 -13.29 -11.05 8.46
CA GLU A 226 -13.34 -10.38 9.76
C GLU A 226 -14.48 -9.37 9.75
N VAL A 227 -15.28 -9.37 10.82
CA VAL A 227 -16.39 -8.41 11.02
C VAL A 227 -16.21 -7.79 12.40
N ALA A 228 -16.28 -6.48 12.48
CA ALA A 228 -16.22 -5.72 13.71
C ALA A 228 -17.32 -4.68 13.80
N GLY A 229 -17.77 -4.40 15.00
CA GLY A 229 -18.69 -3.29 15.29
C GLY A 229 -18.26 -2.59 16.57
N TYR A 230 -18.44 -1.28 16.63
CA TYR A 230 -18.04 -0.50 17.78
C TYR A 230 -18.98 0.67 18.08
N VAL A 231 -18.95 1.07 19.34
CA VAL A 231 -19.63 2.28 19.85
C VAL A 231 -18.63 3.05 20.71
N ASP A 232 -18.41 4.32 20.41
CA ASP A 232 -17.58 5.25 21.20
C ASP A 232 -18.49 6.37 21.74
N PHE A 233 -18.50 6.54 23.06
CA PHE A 233 -19.23 7.62 23.70
C PHE A 233 -18.26 8.51 24.47
N ARG A 234 -18.24 9.79 24.11
CA ARG A 234 -17.41 10.80 24.76
C ARG A 234 -18.28 11.91 25.32
N GLN A 235 -17.98 12.32 26.57
CA GLN A 235 -18.60 13.42 27.23
C GLN A 235 -17.54 14.32 27.87
N ASP A 236 -17.50 15.59 27.44
CA ASP A 236 -16.69 16.59 28.12
C ASP A 236 -17.35 16.94 29.45
N ILE A 237 -16.71 16.54 30.54
CA ILE A 237 -17.10 16.94 31.90
C ILE A 237 -16.38 18.25 32.19
N GLY A 238 -16.91 19.38 31.68
CA GLY A 238 -16.40 20.70 31.98
C GLY A 238 -16.56 21.01 33.47
N ALA A 239 -15.50 21.50 34.12
CA ALA A 239 -15.66 22.26 35.33
C ALA A 239 -16.46 23.53 34.95
N GLY A 240 -17.65 23.68 35.53
CA GLY A 240 -18.52 24.85 35.42
C GLY A 240 -17.86 26.12 35.96
#